data_54054d81ab381d08980adb9229e4af87
#
_entry.id   54054d81ab381d08980adb9229e4af87
#
_cell.length_a   1.000
_cell.length_b   1.000
_cell.length_c   1.000
_cell.angle_alpha   90.00
_cell.angle_beta   90.00
_cell.angle_gamma   90.00
#
_symmetry.space_group_name_H-M   'P 1'
#
loop_
_entity.id
_entity.type
_entity.pdbx_description
1 polymer ?
#
loop_
_entity_poly.entity_id
_entity_poly.type
_entity_poly.pdbx_seq_one_letter_code
_entity_poly.pdbx_strand_id
1 'polypeptide(L)' 'MDEKKLRLIKLIEHWAEHNDEHGRRFDESAAEAEEQGIHGAARELRSASQEAREVSKHLRKALNELEEGG' A
#
# COMPACT_ATOMS: atom_id res chain seq x y z
N MET A 1 -2.04 -17.87 -22.25
CA MET A 1 -1.56 -16.67 -21.53
C MET A 1 -0.07 -16.79 -21.26
N ASP A 2 0.62 -15.70 -21.38
CA ASP A 2 2.06 -15.65 -21.13
C ASP A 2 2.34 -15.90 -19.65
N GLU A 3 3.18 -16.87 -19.35
CA GLU A 3 3.55 -17.22 -17.98
C GLU A 3 4.23 -16.06 -17.25
N LYS A 4 5.03 -15.31 -17.96
CA LYS A 4 5.73 -14.15 -17.38
C LYS A 4 4.74 -13.07 -16.97
N LYS A 5 3.74 -12.84 -17.80
CA LYS A 5 2.69 -11.87 -17.51
C LYS A 5 1.88 -12.30 -16.30
N LEU A 6 1.50 -13.58 -16.24
CA LEU A 6 0.75 -14.10 -15.11
C LEU A 6 1.52 -13.99 -13.80
N ARG A 7 2.82 -14.28 -13.85
CA ARG A 7 3.67 -14.17 -12.67
C ARG A 7 3.75 -12.72 -12.19
N LEU A 8 3.86 -11.79 -13.11
CA LEU A 8 3.91 -10.37 -12.79
C LEU A 8 2.61 -9.91 -12.15
N ILE A 9 1.47 -10.35 -12.68
CA ILE A 9 0.17 -10.02 -12.11
C ILE A 9 0.08 -10.49 -10.66
N LYS A 10 0.45 -11.75 -10.40
CA LYS A 10 0.40 -12.30 -9.05
C LYS A 10 1.32 -11.56 -8.09
N LEU A 11 2.48 -11.18 -8.57
CA LEU A 11 3.46 -10.46 -7.77
C LEU A 11 2.91 -9.08 -7.37
N ILE A 12 2.33 -8.37 -8.32
CA ILE A 12 1.79 -7.03 -8.05
C ILE A 12 0.58 -7.12 -7.13
N GLU A 13 -0.28 -8.12 -7.31
CA GLU A 13 -1.40 -8.35 -6.40
C GLU A 13 -0.92 -8.53 -4.96
N HIS A 14 0.14 -9.34 -4.81
CA HIS A 14 0.72 -9.58 -3.50
C HIS A 14 1.26 -8.29 -2.89
N TRP A 15 1.99 -7.51 -3.68
CA TRP A 15 2.55 -6.24 -3.21
C TRP A 15 1.46 -5.27 -2.79
N ALA A 16 0.36 -5.18 -3.55
CA ALA A 16 -0.72 -4.27 -3.22
C ALA A 16 -1.37 -4.64 -1.89
N GLU A 17 -1.66 -5.93 -1.68
CA GLU A 17 -2.24 -6.42 -0.44
C GLU A 17 -1.31 -6.20 0.75
N HIS A 18 -0.03 -6.52 0.56
CA HIS A 18 0.97 -6.35 1.61
C HIS A 18 1.15 -4.88 1.97
N ASN A 19 1.14 -4.03 0.96
CA ASN A 19 1.26 -2.59 1.17
C ASN A 19 0.04 -2.03 1.90
N ASP A 20 -1.17 -2.53 1.61
CA ASP A 20 -2.37 -2.15 2.34
C ASP A 20 -2.25 -2.49 3.82
N GLU A 21 -1.68 -3.65 4.11
CA GLU A 21 -1.46 -4.08 5.49
C GLU A 21 -0.51 -3.13 6.21
N HIS A 22 0.57 -2.73 5.55
CA HIS A 22 1.49 -1.76 6.12
C HIS A 22 0.79 -0.41 6.38
N GLY A 23 -0.06 0.02 5.48
CA GLY A 23 -0.81 1.26 5.66
C GLY A 23 -1.68 1.23 6.90
N ARG A 24 -2.37 0.10 7.14
CA ARG A 24 -3.18 -0.07 8.33
C ARG A 24 -2.33 -0.02 9.60
N ARG A 25 -1.16 -0.64 9.58
CA ARG A 25 -0.25 -0.63 10.73
C ARG A 25 0.28 0.75 11.02
N PHE A 26 0.54 1.54 9.99
CA PHE A 26 0.96 2.92 10.17
C PHE A 26 -0.14 3.74 10.85
N ASP A 27 -1.40 3.53 10.45
CA ASP A 27 -2.53 4.22 11.06
C ASP A 27 -2.69 3.83 12.54
N GLU A 28 -2.57 2.54 12.84
CA GLU A 28 -2.65 2.06 14.21
C GLU A 28 -1.56 2.65 15.07
N SER A 29 -0.33 2.67 14.56
CA SER A 29 0.79 3.24 15.28
C SER A 29 0.63 4.75 15.46
N ALA A 30 0.04 5.43 14.47
CA ALA A 30 -0.24 6.85 14.58
C ALA A 30 -1.21 7.12 15.73
N ALA A 31 -2.26 6.33 15.84
CA ALA A 31 -3.24 6.48 16.92
C ALA A 31 -2.58 6.25 18.27
N GLU A 32 -1.71 5.24 18.37
CA GLU A 32 -1.00 4.96 19.59
C GLU A 32 -0.05 6.09 19.98
N ALA A 33 0.67 6.63 19.00
CA ALA A 33 1.56 7.77 19.25
C ALA A 33 0.76 8.99 19.70
N GLU A 34 -0.42 9.20 19.13
CA GLU A 34 -1.28 10.32 19.52
C GLU A 34 -1.73 10.17 20.98
N GLU A 35 -2.11 8.96 21.39
CA GLU A 35 -2.50 8.68 22.78
C GLU A 35 -1.38 8.97 23.76
N GLN A 36 -0.14 8.74 23.35
CA GLN A 36 1.03 8.98 24.17
C GLN A 36 1.50 10.44 24.13
N GLY A 37 0.80 11.28 23.38
CA GLY A 37 1.16 12.68 23.25
C GLY A 37 2.35 12.93 22.32
N ILE A 38 2.74 11.94 21.52
CA ILE A 38 3.87 12.08 20.61
C ILE A 38 3.32 12.51 19.25
N HIS A 39 2.87 13.77 19.22
CA HIS A 39 2.09 14.28 18.07
C HIS A 39 2.89 14.37 16.78
N GLY A 40 4.17 14.67 16.87
CA GLY A 40 5.03 14.75 15.68
C GLY A 40 5.15 13.40 15.00
N ALA A 41 5.39 12.34 15.79
CA ALA A 41 5.47 10.98 15.25
C ALA A 41 4.14 10.55 14.67
N ALA A 42 3.04 10.87 15.36
CA ALA A 42 1.69 10.54 14.87
C ALA A 42 1.44 11.16 13.49
N ARG A 43 1.82 12.42 13.32
CA ARG A 43 1.64 13.12 12.05
C ARG A 43 2.43 12.46 10.94
N GLU A 44 3.69 12.09 11.22
CA GLU A 44 4.53 11.44 10.20
C GLU A 44 4.00 10.05 9.86
N LEU A 45 3.51 9.32 10.84
CA LEU A 45 2.92 8.00 10.58
C LEU A 45 1.66 8.08 9.74
N ARG A 46 0.85 9.12 9.94
CA ARG A 46 -0.33 9.34 9.09
C ARG A 46 0.07 9.68 7.66
N SER A 47 1.14 10.43 7.50
CA SER A 47 1.66 10.72 6.15
C SER A 47 2.16 9.45 5.49
N ALA A 48 2.84 8.58 6.25
CA ALA A 48 3.29 7.29 5.73
C ALA A 48 2.11 6.43 5.29
N SER A 49 1.02 6.42 6.06
CA SER A 49 -0.18 5.68 5.70
C SER A 49 -0.79 6.21 4.40
N GLN A 50 -0.84 7.53 4.24
CA GLN A 50 -1.34 8.14 3.01
C GLN A 50 -0.49 7.76 1.81
N GLU A 51 0.84 7.79 1.96
CA GLU A 51 1.75 7.39 0.88
C GLU A 51 1.55 5.92 0.53
N ALA A 52 1.34 5.08 1.53
CA ALA A 52 1.08 3.65 1.29
C ALA A 52 -0.18 3.47 0.45
N ARG A 53 -1.23 4.25 0.73
CA ARG A 53 -2.46 4.19 -0.06
C ARG A 53 -2.23 4.61 -1.51
N GLU A 54 -1.38 5.61 -1.72
CA GLU A 54 -1.03 6.02 -3.09
C GLU A 54 -0.25 4.95 -3.82
N VAL A 55 0.67 4.28 -3.12
CA VAL A 55 1.41 3.16 -3.71
C VAL A 55 0.45 2.05 -4.14
N SER A 56 -0.47 1.65 -3.26
CA SER A 56 -1.46 0.61 -3.59
C SER A 56 -2.31 0.99 -4.78
N LYS A 57 -2.70 2.25 -4.87
CA LYS A 57 -3.49 2.77 -5.98
C LYS A 57 -2.75 2.58 -7.30
N HIS A 58 -1.46 2.93 -7.34
CA HIS A 58 -0.66 2.77 -8.55
C HIS A 58 -0.43 1.30 -8.89
N LEU A 59 -0.22 0.45 -7.87
CA LEU A 59 -0.08 -0.99 -8.11
C LEU A 59 -1.34 -1.57 -8.74
N ARG A 60 -2.51 -1.15 -8.27
CA ARG A 60 -3.78 -1.62 -8.84
C ARG A 60 -4.02 -1.08 -10.24
N LYS A 61 -3.58 0.14 -10.51
CA LYS A 61 -3.63 0.67 -11.88
C LYS A 61 -2.74 -0.14 -12.81
N ALA A 62 -1.56 -0.55 -12.33
CA ALA A 62 -0.68 -1.40 -13.11
C ALA A 62 -1.34 -2.74 -13.42
N LEU A 63 -2.06 -3.30 -12.42
CA LEU A 63 -2.81 -4.55 -12.63
C LEU A 63 -3.85 -4.38 -13.72
N ASN A 64 -4.61 -3.28 -13.70
CA ASN A 64 -5.61 -3.02 -14.73
C ASN A 64 -4.98 -2.96 -16.11
N GLU A 65 -3.83 -2.29 -16.24
CA GLU A 65 -3.14 -2.23 -17.53
C GLU A 65 -2.72 -3.60 -18.02
N LEU A 66 -2.23 -4.44 -17.11
CA LEU A 66 -1.81 -5.79 -17.47
C LEU A 66 -3.00 -6.66 -17.87
N GLU A 67 -4.10 -6.54 -17.14
CA GLU A 67 -5.30 -7.36 -17.40
C GLU A 67 -6.02 -6.94 -18.65
N GLU A 68 -5.92 -5.68 -19.05
CA GLU A 68 -6.53 -5.17 -20.27
C GLU A 68 -5.63 -5.34 -21.49
N GLY A 69 -4.51 -6.02 -21.33
CA GLY A 69 -3.62 -6.31 -22.44
C GLY A 69 -2.69 -5.17 -22.82
N GLY A 70 -2.58 -4.21 -21.92
CA GLY A 70 -1.72 -3.07 -22.15
C GLY A 70 -0.24 -3.42 -22.15
#